data_6ee9514107bb139f2f5f580fc55d8395
#
_entry.id   6ee9514107bb139f2f5f580fc55d8395
#
_cell.length_a   1.000
_cell.length_b   1.000
_cell.length_c   1.000
_cell.angle_alpha   90.00
_cell.angle_beta   90.00
_cell.angle_gamma   90.00
#
_symmetry.space_group_name_H-M   'P 1'
#
loop_
_entity.id
_entity.type
_entity.pdbx_description
1 polymer ?
#
loop_
_entity_poly.entity_id
_entity_poly.type
_entity_poly.pdbx_seq_one_letter_code
_entity_poly.pdbx_strand_id
1 'polypeptide(L)'
;GRSNSLVVPWFSCQTMITPWQLEGYRVHRLPVGHNFQLDADALANALAACRRQGEHPAVLTCETFGIQPSSKLIEVLKQARRDGVPVIVDRTHSFLAPSRTPADIEVVSTRKLLPLTEVAWVQADEDLSELVGTRDNKDVFLTSARRRFLKDRGLDTFEEAENLADDCWVPVPPDDDARAEFEGFNLAEFSRRVDQTRAALLSGLEVAQI
;
A
#
# COMPACT_ATOMS: atom_id res chain seq x y z
N GLY A 1 -6.34 29.46 -7.77
CA GLY A 1 -6.08 28.21 -8.50
C GLY A 1 -6.78 27.07 -7.78
N ARG A 2 -7.17 26.04 -8.50
CA ARG A 2 -7.75 24.83 -7.91
C ARG A 2 -6.66 24.11 -7.13
N SER A 3 -6.98 23.60 -5.94
CA SER A 3 -6.03 22.87 -5.10
C SER A 3 -6.25 21.36 -5.22
N ASN A 4 -5.15 20.61 -5.33
CA ASN A 4 -5.21 19.15 -5.27
C ASN A 4 -5.42 18.70 -3.83
N SER A 5 -6.18 17.63 -3.64
CA SER A 5 -6.39 17.04 -2.33
C SER A 5 -6.28 15.51 -2.35
N LEU A 6 -5.89 14.95 -1.22
CA LEU A 6 -5.82 13.51 -0.99
C LEU A 6 -6.78 13.14 0.12
N VAL A 7 -7.69 12.22 -0.17
CA VAL A 7 -8.58 11.63 0.81
C VAL A 7 -8.03 10.26 1.21
N VAL A 8 -7.80 10.04 2.51
CA VAL A 8 -7.07 8.86 3.01
C VAL A 8 -7.67 8.39 4.34
N PRO A 9 -7.63 7.08 4.66
CA PRO A 9 -8.02 6.58 5.97
C PRO A 9 -7.16 7.22 7.09
N TRP A 10 -7.78 7.50 8.23
CA TRP A 10 -7.02 7.96 9.40
C TRP A 10 -5.93 6.96 9.79
N PHE A 11 -6.24 5.67 9.70
CA PHE A 11 -5.29 4.59 9.93
C PHE A 11 -4.46 4.32 8.67
N SER A 12 -3.48 5.18 8.41
CA SER A 12 -2.54 5.08 7.28
C SER A 12 -1.13 5.41 7.74
N CYS A 13 -0.16 4.74 7.15
CA CYS A 13 1.25 5.00 7.39
C CYS A 13 1.62 6.42 6.90
N GLN A 14 2.45 7.13 7.66
CA GLN A 14 2.89 8.47 7.27
C GLN A 14 3.67 8.45 5.93
N THR A 15 4.46 7.42 5.68
CA THR A 15 5.20 7.26 4.43
C THR A 15 4.33 7.19 3.17
N MET A 16 3.07 6.76 3.30
CA MET A 16 2.09 6.79 2.20
C MET A 16 1.57 8.20 1.92
N ILE A 17 1.65 9.10 2.88
CA ILE A 17 1.02 10.43 2.86
C ILE A 17 2.05 11.51 2.54
N THR A 18 3.25 11.38 3.09
CA THR A 18 4.31 12.39 2.96
C THR A 18 4.61 12.79 1.52
N PRO A 19 4.71 11.88 0.53
CA PRO A 19 4.96 12.29 -0.85
C PRO A 19 3.90 13.26 -1.40
N TRP A 20 2.63 13.02 -1.08
CA TRP A 20 1.54 13.88 -1.50
C TRP A 20 1.60 15.26 -0.85
N GLN A 21 1.99 15.32 0.42
CA GLN A 21 2.17 16.59 1.13
C GLN A 21 3.32 17.41 0.54
N LEU A 22 4.42 16.75 0.16
CA LEU A 22 5.56 17.37 -0.51
C LEU A 22 5.17 17.94 -1.89
N GLU A 23 4.27 17.27 -2.60
CA GLU A 23 3.68 17.75 -3.86
C GLU A 23 2.56 18.79 -3.68
N GLY A 24 2.34 19.26 -2.44
CA GLY A 24 1.38 20.32 -2.14
C GLY A 24 -0.08 19.88 -2.07
N TYR A 25 -0.37 18.61 -1.97
CA TYR A 25 -1.73 18.12 -1.77
C TYR A 25 -2.22 18.43 -0.36
N ARG A 26 -3.48 18.88 -0.25
CA ARG A 26 -4.17 18.96 1.03
C ARG A 26 -4.66 17.56 1.41
N VAL A 27 -4.31 17.09 2.61
CA VAL A 27 -4.68 15.75 3.08
C VAL A 27 -5.91 15.80 3.96
N HIS A 28 -6.95 15.06 3.57
CA HIS A 28 -8.18 14.84 4.32
C HIS A 28 -8.17 13.43 4.91
N ARG A 29 -7.91 13.33 6.20
CA ARG A 29 -7.93 12.04 6.92
C ARG A 29 -9.35 11.73 7.37
N LEU A 30 -9.87 10.57 6.97
CA LEU A 30 -11.22 10.14 7.29
C LEU A 30 -11.25 9.02 8.32
N PRO A 31 -12.32 8.92 9.12
CA PRO A 31 -12.48 7.83 10.06
C PRO A 31 -12.50 6.47 9.35
N VAL A 32 -12.07 5.45 10.07
CA VAL A 32 -12.14 4.05 9.67
C VAL A 32 -13.17 3.32 10.51
N GLY A 33 -13.82 2.33 9.93
CA GLY A 33 -14.70 1.42 10.64
C GLY A 33 -13.92 0.43 11.52
N HIS A 34 -14.63 -0.44 12.23
CA HIS A 34 -14.02 -1.51 13.05
C HIS A 34 -13.16 -2.48 12.26
N ASN A 35 -13.32 -2.53 10.94
CA ASN A 35 -12.53 -3.33 10.02
C ASN A 35 -11.34 -2.57 9.42
N PHE A 36 -10.95 -1.42 9.96
CA PHE A 36 -9.85 -0.57 9.48
C PHE A 36 -10.00 -0.05 8.04
N GLN A 37 -11.16 -0.21 7.44
CA GLN A 37 -11.47 0.34 6.12
C GLN A 37 -12.07 1.73 6.24
N LEU A 38 -11.94 2.54 5.19
CA LEU A 38 -12.61 3.83 5.08
C LEU A 38 -14.11 3.69 5.36
N ASP A 39 -14.63 4.61 6.16
CA ASP A 39 -16.08 4.75 6.28
C ASP A 39 -16.66 5.27 4.97
N ALA A 40 -17.63 4.52 4.40
CA ALA A 40 -18.18 4.82 3.09
C ALA A 40 -18.96 6.15 3.05
N ASP A 41 -19.69 6.47 4.14
CA ASP A 41 -20.47 7.72 4.22
C ASP A 41 -19.52 8.91 4.40
N ALA A 42 -18.49 8.76 5.23
CA ALA A 42 -17.47 9.78 5.40
C ALA A 42 -16.75 10.06 4.08
N LEU A 43 -16.41 9.02 3.30
CA LEU A 43 -15.79 9.18 1.99
C LEU A 43 -16.70 9.93 1.02
N ALA A 44 -17.97 9.52 0.88
CA ALA A 44 -18.93 10.18 -0.01
C ALA A 44 -19.10 11.67 0.35
N ASN A 45 -19.22 11.97 1.65
CA ASN A 45 -19.36 13.34 2.14
C ASN A 45 -18.10 14.18 1.88
N ALA A 46 -16.90 13.63 2.09
CA ALA A 46 -15.65 14.30 1.83
C ALA A 46 -15.47 14.63 0.36
N LEU A 47 -15.73 13.69 -0.56
CA LEU A 47 -15.67 13.92 -2.00
C LEU A 47 -16.67 15.01 -2.45
N ALA A 48 -17.88 15.00 -1.90
CA ALA A 48 -18.86 16.06 -2.17
C ALA A 48 -18.39 17.43 -1.63
N ALA A 49 -17.72 17.46 -0.47
CA ALA A 49 -17.15 18.69 0.08
C ALA A 49 -16.00 19.23 -0.79
N CYS A 50 -15.05 18.37 -1.21
CA CYS A 50 -13.97 18.74 -2.14
C CYS A 50 -14.51 19.37 -3.42
N ARG A 51 -15.54 18.76 -4.02
CA ARG A 51 -16.18 19.33 -5.23
C ARG A 51 -16.76 20.72 -5.00
N ARG A 52 -17.47 20.92 -3.88
CA ARG A 52 -18.05 22.24 -3.53
C ARG A 52 -16.96 23.30 -3.31
N GLN A 53 -15.79 22.89 -2.85
CA GLN A 53 -14.65 23.78 -2.61
C GLN A 53 -13.78 23.98 -3.88
N GLY A 54 -14.12 23.32 -4.99
CA GLY A 54 -13.34 23.38 -6.21
C GLY A 54 -11.99 22.67 -6.12
N GLU A 55 -11.85 21.71 -5.21
CA GLU A 55 -10.67 20.85 -5.08
C GLU A 55 -10.71 19.70 -6.10
N HIS A 56 -9.53 19.19 -6.45
CA HIS A 56 -9.35 17.98 -7.25
C HIS A 56 -8.89 16.83 -6.32
N PRO A 57 -9.82 16.02 -5.79
CA PRO A 57 -9.48 14.95 -4.88
C PRO A 57 -8.91 13.74 -5.63
N ALA A 58 -7.97 13.05 -4.98
CA ALA A 58 -7.63 11.65 -5.20
C ALA A 58 -7.97 10.86 -3.93
N VAL A 59 -8.31 9.58 -4.07
CA VAL A 59 -8.56 8.68 -2.94
C VAL A 59 -7.40 7.70 -2.84
N LEU A 60 -6.76 7.62 -1.67
CA LEU A 60 -5.83 6.56 -1.32
C LEU A 60 -6.48 5.68 -0.26
N THR A 61 -6.64 4.41 -0.53
CA THR A 61 -7.20 3.42 0.41
C THR A 61 -6.27 2.23 0.55
N CYS A 62 -6.45 1.45 1.62
CA CYS A 62 -5.60 0.30 1.91
C CYS A 62 -6.46 -0.92 2.20
N GLU A 63 -6.06 -2.08 1.72
CA GLU A 63 -6.62 -3.36 2.19
C GLU A 63 -5.87 -3.81 3.45
N THR A 64 -6.01 -3.01 4.52
CA THR A 64 -5.31 -3.18 5.78
C THR A 64 -5.56 -4.58 6.38
N PHE A 65 -4.48 -5.26 6.74
CA PHE A 65 -4.50 -6.65 7.25
C PHE A 65 -5.16 -7.67 6.31
N GLY A 66 -5.25 -7.37 5.01
CA GLY A 66 -5.90 -8.22 4.02
C GLY A 66 -7.43 -8.18 4.08
N ILE A 67 -8.00 -7.23 4.80
CA ILE A 67 -9.46 -7.10 4.93
C ILE A 67 -10.01 -6.40 3.69
N GLN A 68 -10.97 -7.04 3.05
CA GLN A 68 -11.63 -6.50 1.86
C GLN A 68 -12.64 -5.41 2.23
N PRO A 69 -12.82 -4.39 1.36
CA PRO A 69 -13.80 -3.35 1.59
C PRO A 69 -15.24 -3.87 1.60
N SER A 70 -16.11 -3.20 2.34
CA SER A 70 -17.53 -3.48 2.33
C SER A 70 -18.16 -3.20 0.96
N SER A 71 -19.28 -3.85 0.64
CA SER A 71 -20.01 -3.58 -0.61
C SER A 71 -20.38 -2.10 -0.75
N LYS A 72 -20.73 -1.43 0.36
CA LYS A 72 -21.04 0.00 0.37
C LYS A 72 -19.82 0.84 -0.01
N LEU A 73 -18.65 0.55 0.54
CA LEU A 73 -17.42 1.25 0.20
C LEU A 73 -17.03 1.00 -1.28
N ILE A 74 -17.17 -0.23 -1.76
CA ILE A 74 -16.93 -0.57 -3.17
C ILE A 74 -17.79 0.31 -4.10
N GLU A 75 -19.09 0.49 -3.80
CA GLU A 75 -19.96 1.32 -4.64
C GLU A 75 -19.57 2.80 -4.60
N VAL A 76 -19.14 3.32 -3.44
CA VAL A 76 -18.65 4.70 -3.35
C VAL A 76 -17.37 4.88 -4.16
N LEU A 77 -16.44 3.93 -4.11
CA LEU A 77 -15.19 3.97 -4.90
C LEU A 77 -15.48 3.87 -6.41
N LYS A 78 -16.40 2.99 -6.82
CA LYS A 78 -16.83 2.91 -8.22
C LYS A 78 -17.44 4.25 -8.70
N GLN A 79 -18.26 4.89 -7.85
CA GLN A 79 -18.83 6.19 -8.19
C GLN A 79 -17.73 7.26 -8.29
N ALA A 80 -16.77 7.28 -7.36
CA ALA A 80 -15.63 8.19 -7.40
C ALA A 80 -14.89 8.09 -8.74
N ARG A 81 -14.56 6.85 -9.18
CA ARG A 81 -13.90 6.61 -10.47
C ARG A 81 -14.75 7.10 -11.66
N ARG A 82 -16.06 6.80 -11.69
CA ARG A 82 -16.96 7.32 -12.74
C ARG A 82 -16.99 8.85 -12.80
N ASP A 83 -16.81 9.49 -11.67
CA ASP A 83 -16.76 10.95 -11.54
C ASP A 83 -15.37 11.55 -11.86
N GLY A 84 -14.41 10.72 -12.30
CA GLY A 84 -13.05 11.14 -12.65
C GLY A 84 -12.15 11.40 -11.44
N VAL A 85 -12.49 10.86 -10.26
CA VAL A 85 -11.65 10.92 -9.07
C VAL A 85 -10.72 9.72 -9.08
N PRO A 86 -9.39 9.89 -9.17
CA PRO A 86 -8.45 8.79 -9.13
C PRO A 86 -8.54 8.02 -7.81
N VAL A 87 -8.57 6.69 -7.90
CA VAL A 87 -8.57 5.78 -6.76
C VAL A 87 -7.29 4.95 -6.79
N ILE A 88 -6.49 5.11 -5.75
CA ILE A 88 -5.26 4.36 -5.51
C ILE A 88 -5.51 3.37 -4.37
N VAL A 89 -5.13 2.12 -4.54
CA VAL A 89 -5.21 1.11 -3.49
C VAL A 89 -3.82 0.58 -3.12
N ASP A 90 -3.49 0.62 -1.84
CA ASP A 90 -2.35 -0.11 -1.30
C ASP A 90 -2.78 -1.53 -0.92
N ARG A 91 -2.24 -2.51 -1.65
CA ARG A 91 -2.48 -3.93 -1.47
C ARG A 91 -1.33 -4.65 -0.78
N THR A 92 -0.44 -3.92 -0.16
CA THR A 92 0.74 -4.50 0.52
C THR A 92 0.37 -5.62 1.51
N HIS A 93 -0.79 -5.53 2.16
CA HIS A 93 -1.25 -6.56 3.11
C HIS A 93 -2.19 -7.60 2.49
N SER A 94 -2.54 -7.50 1.20
CA SER A 94 -3.58 -8.33 0.57
C SER A 94 -3.19 -8.91 -0.79
N PHE A 95 -2.00 -8.63 -1.32
CA PHE A 95 -1.64 -8.98 -2.70
C PHE A 95 -1.61 -10.49 -2.98
N LEU A 96 -1.60 -11.33 -1.94
CA LEU A 96 -1.70 -12.78 -2.06
C LEU A 96 -3.13 -13.27 -2.37
N ALA A 97 -4.12 -12.41 -2.25
CA ALA A 97 -5.51 -12.72 -2.51
C ALA A 97 -6.09 -11.81 -3.61
N PRO A 98 -7.12 -12.25 -4.34
CA PRO A 98 -7.81 -11.38 -5.29
C PRO A 98 -8.42 -10.17 -4.58
N SER A 99 -8.21 -8.97 -5.14
CA SER A 99 -8.88 -7.75 -4.68
C SER A 99 -10.23 -7.56 -5.36
N ARG A 100 -11.16 -6.93 -4.63
CA ARG A 100 -12.42 -6.42 -5.16
C ARG A 100 -12.50 -4.89 -5.08
N THR A 101 -11.46 -4.26 -4.59
CA THR A 101 -11.37 -2.80 -4.47
C THR A 101 -11.25 -2.19 -5.86
N PRO A 102 -12.20 -1.35 -6.29
CA PRO A 102 -12.05 -0.63 -7.55
C PRO A 102 -10.89 0.36 -7.43
N ALA A 103 -9.92 0.27 -8.32
CA ALA A 103 -8.77 1.16 -8.34
C ALA A 103 -8.38 1.52 -9.77
N ASP A 104 -7.74 2.68 -9.95
CA ASP A 104 -7.03 3.08 -11.16
C ASP A 104 -5.56 2.73 -11.06
N ILE A 105 -5.04 2.74 -9.82
CA ILE A 105 -3.65 2.39 -9.50
C ILE A 105 -3.63 1.44 -8.31
N GLU A 106 -2.94 0.33 -8.45
CA GLU A 106 -2.63 -0.59 -7.35
C GLU A 106 -1.15 -0.51 -7.00
N VAL A 107 -0.84 -0.41 -5.71
CA VAL A 107 0.53 -0.38 -5.18
C VAL A 107 0.75 -1.56 -4.27
N VAL A 108 1.88 -2.24 -4.41
CA VAL A 108 2.27 -3.37 -3.58
C VAL A 108 3.74 -3.25 -3.20
N SER A 109 4.03 -3.41 -1.91
CA SER A 109 5.37 -3.68 -1.41
C SER A 109 5.44 -5.09 -0.82
N THR A 110 6.32 -5.94 -1.34
CA THR A 110 6.39 -7.34 -0.92
C THR A 110 7.02 -7.53 0.45
N ARG A 111 7.89 -6.62 0.87
CA ARG A 111 8.75 -6.76 2.06
C ARG A 111 8.00 -6.96 3.39
N LYS A 112 6.72 -6.59 3.47
CA LYS A 112 5.92 -6.79 4.68
C LYS A 112 5.42 -8.22 4.85
N LEU A 113 5.20 -8.93 3.76
CA LEU A 113 4.70 -10.30 3.78
C LEU A 113 5.75 -11.33 3.36
N LEU A 114 6.66 -10.97 2.46
CA LEU A 114 7.67 -11.88 1.95
C LEU A 114 9.05 -11.57 2.53
N PRO A 115 9.90 -12.57 2.73
CA PRO A 115 11.27 -12.39 3.20
C PRO A 115 12.19 -11.95 2.04
N LEU A 116 11.80 -10.91 1.33
CA LEU A 116 12.51 -10.35 0.19
C LEU A 116 13.10 -8.98 0.54
N THR A 117 14.24 -8.69 -0.05
CA THR A 117 14.99 -7.45 0.21
C THR A 117 14.25 -6.23 -0.26
N GLU A 118 13.84 -6.24 -1.50
CA GLU A 118 13.11 -5.15 -2.15
C GLU A 118 12.40 -5.72 -3.37
N VAL A 119 11.17 -5.61 -3.47
CA VAL A 119 10.38 -5.67 -4.70
C VAL A 119 9.09 -4.96 -4.38
N ALA A 120 8.75 -4.00 -5.18
CA ALA A 120 7.45 -3.37 -5.17
C ALA A 120 6.97 -3.29 -6.62
N TRP A 121 5.67 -3.21 -6.81
CA TRP A 121 5.13 -2.91 -8.13
C TRP A 121 3.98 -1.94 -8.02
N VAL A 122 3.78 -1.25 -9.10
CA VAL A 122 2.60 -0.42 -9.35
C VAL A 122 1.92 -0.98 -10.58
N GLN A 123 0.62 -1.18 -10.50
CA GLN A 123 -0.21 -1.57 -11.63
C GLN A 123 -1.20 -0.46 -11.93
N ALA A 124 -1.24 -0.03 -13.19
CA ALA A 124 -2.18 0.97 -13.70
C ALA A 124 -2.51 0.63 -15.16
N ASP A 125 -3.60 1.21 -15.68
CA ASP A 125 -3.95 1.08 -17.10
C ASP A 125 -3.03 1.94 -17.99
N GLU A 126 -2.38 2.95 -17.41
CA GLU A 126 -1.43 3.84 -18.09
C GLU A 126 0.00 3.31 -17.98
N ASP A 127 0.83 3.59 -18.98
CA ASP A 127 2.26 3.28 -18.92
C ASP A 127 2.97 4.24 -17.96
N LEU A 128 3.52 3.71 -16.88
CA LEU A 128 4.25 4.44 -15.86
C LEU A 128 5.78 4.30 -15.99
N SER A 129 6.27 3.71 -17.06
CA SER A 129 7.70 3.41 -17.24
C SER A 129 8.58 4.67 -17.21
N GLU A 130 8.07 5.81 -17.67
CA GLU A 130 8.79 7.09 -17.63
C GLU A 130 9.00 7.63 -16.21
N LEU A 131 8.25 7.13 -15.23
CA LEU A 131 8.39 7.53 -13.82
C LEU A 131 9.49 6.74 -13.09
N VAL A 132 10.00 5.68 -13.72
CA VAL A 132 11.03 4.81 -13.12
C VAL A 132 12.40 5.42 -13.38
N GLY A 133 13.08 5.78 -12.30
CA GLY A 133 14.42 6.36 -12.36
C GLY A 133 15.53 5.32 -12.53
N THR A 134 16.75 5.80 -12.49
CA THR A 134 17.96 4.95 -12.50
C THR A 134 18.48 4.80 -11.07
N ARG A 135 18.88 3.58 -10.73
CA ARG A 135 19.49 3.31 -9.40
C ARG A 135 20.77 4.15 -9.21
N ASP A 136 20.93 4.67 -8.01
CA ASP A 136 22.12 5.38 -7.58
C ASP A 136 22.78 4.72 -6.35
N ASN A 137 23.77 5.37 -5.77
CA ASN A 137 24.46 4.85 -4.59
C ASN A 137 23.55 4.74 -3.36
N LYS A 138 22.53 5.62 -3.21
CA LYS A 138 21.59 5.57 -2.09
C LYS A 138 20.75 4.30 -2.16
N ASP A 139 20.28 3.97 -3.35
CA ASP A 139 19.50 2.73 -3.59
C ASP A 139 20.33 1.49 -3.27
N VAL A 140 21.62 1.49 -3.64
CA VAL A 140 22.55 0.38 -3.33
C VAL A 140 22.76 0.27 -1.82
N PHE A 141 22.92 1.38 -1.10
CA PHE A 141 23.05 1.37 0.35
C PHE A 141 21.79 0.90 1.04
N LEU A 142 20.61 1.36 0.58
CA LEU A 142 19.33 0.91 1.09
C LEU A 142 19.13 -0.60 0.92
N THR A 143 19.41 -1.14 -0.26
CA THR A 143 19.33 -2.58 -0.54
C THR A 143 20.26 -3.37 0.38
N SER A 144 21.49 -2.89 0.56
CA SER A 144 22.46 -3.53 1.44
C SER A 144 22.02 -3.52 2.91
N ALA A 145 21.45 -2.40 3.40
CA ALA A 145 20.91 -2.30 4.75
C ALA A 145 19.72 -3.25 4.95
N ARG A 146 18.81 -3.34 3.99
CA ARG A 146 17.68 -4.29 4.03
C ARG A 146 18.15 -5.76 4.06
N ARG A 147 19.17 -6.12 3.27
CA ARG A 147 19.77 -7.46 3.32
C ARG A 147 20.39 -7.76 4.68
N ARG A 148 21.08 -6.80 5.30
CA ARG A 148 21.59 -6.96 6.67
C ARG A 148 20.46 -7.19 7.65
N PHE A 149 19.40 -6.37 7.60
CA PHE A 149 18.24 -6.55 8.47
C PHE A 149 17.58 -7.92 8.29
N LEU A 150 17.39 -8.40 7.06
CA LEU A 150 16.81 -9.73 6.82
C LEU A 150 17.64 -10.86 7.43
N LYS A 151 18.95 -10.69 7.46
CA LYS A 151 19.89 -11.67 8.06
C LYS A 151 19.92 -11.58 9.59
N ASP A 152 20.05 -10.39 10.14
CA ASP A 152 20.35 -10.19 11.57
C ASP A 152 19.09 -9.95 12.41
N ARG A 153 18.00 -9.42 11.79
CA ARG A 153 16.74 -9.08 12.45
C ARG A 153 16.89 -8.17 13.67
N GLY A 154 17.96 -7.40 13.73
CA GLY A 154 18.23 -6.47 14.81
C GLY A 154 17.49 -5.15 14.66
N LEU A 155 17.23 -4.47 15.79
CA LEU A 155 16.58 -3.15 15.77
C LEU A 155 17.46 -2.12 15.05
N ASP A 156 18.76 -2.11 15.32
CA ASP A 156 19.71 -1.16 14.70
C ASP A 156 19.75 -1.31 13.17
N THR A 157 19.73 -2.55 12.67
CA THR A 157 19.71 -2.81 11.22
C THR A 157 18.37 -2.47 10.59
N PHE A 158 17.27 -2.56 11.35
CA PHE A 158 15.96 -2.07 10.93
C PHE A 158 15.95 -0.54 10.81
N GLU A 159 16.39 0.17 11.85
CA GLU A 159 16.43 1.63 11.87
C GLU A 159 17.34 2.19 10.77
N GLU A 160 18.48 1.56 10.52
CA GLU A 160 19.36 1.94 9.41
C GLU A 160 18.64 1.84 8.06
N ALA A 161 17.94 0.73 7.82
CA ALA A 161 17.22 0.52 6.56
C ALA A 161 16.05 1.50 6.39
N GLU A 162 15.31 1.81 7.46
CA GLU A 162 14.18 2.76 7.39
C GLU A 162 14.69 4.20 7.18
N ASN A 163 15.79 4.60 7.85
CA ASN A 163 16.37 5.93 7.66
C ASN A 163 16.89 6.13 6.23
N LEU A 164 17.51 5.13 5.63
CA LEU A 164 17.93 5.18 4.23
C LEU A 164 16.73 5.22 3.26
N ALA A 165 15.64 4.54 3.60
CA ALA A 165 14.43 4.55 2.78
C ALA A 165 13.79 5.95 2.71
N ASP A 166 13.90 6.75 3.76
CA ASP A 166 13.36 8.11 3.80
C ASP A 166 14.04 9.06 2.79
N ASP A 167 15.22 8.70 2.29
CA ASP A 167 15.96 9.45 1.27
C ASP A 167 15.72 8.96 -0.18
N CYS A 168 14.97 7.87 -0.36
CA CYS A 168 14.76 7.21 -1.65
C CYS A 168 13.32 7.42 -2.15
N TRP A 169 13.06 8.55 -2.80
CA TRP A 169 11.72 8.95 -3.24
C TRP A 169 11.39 8.59 -4.68
N VAL A 170 12.39 8.31 -5.50
CA VAL A 170 12.20 7.95 -6.91
C VAL A 170 12.08 6.44 -7.02
N PRO A 171 11.03 5.90 -7.66
CA PRO A 171 10.95 4.48 -7.90
C PRO A 171 12.06 4.06 -8.87
N VAL A 172 12.80 3.03 -8.50
CA VAL A 172 13.89 2.46 -9.30
C VAL A 172 13.68 0.97 -9.50
N PRO A 173 14.20 0.37 -10.58
CA PRO A 173 14.08 -1.08 -10.77
C PRO A 173 14.82 -1.81 -9.62
N PRO A 174 14.32 -2.99 -9.18
CA PRO A 174 15.07 -3.83 -8.23
C PRO A 174 16.43 -4.20 -8.82
N ASP A 175 17.40 -4.50 -7.96
CA ASP A 175 18.67 -5.06 -8.46
C ASP A 175 18.46 -6.50 -9.00
N ASP A 176 19.44 -7.01 -9.73
CA ASP A 176 19.32 -8.30 -10.39
C ASP A 176 19.14 -9.45 -9.37
N ASP A 177 19.79 -9.36 -8.22
CA ASP A 177 19.65 -10.35 -7.15
C ASP A 177 18.24 -10.33 -6.55
N ALA A 178 17.68 -9.15 -6.24
CA ALA A 178 16.32 -9.03 -5.71
C ALA A 178 15.27 -9.49 -6.73
N ARG A 179 15.51 -9.22 -8.00
CA ARG A 179 14.66 -9.73 -9.09
C ARG A 179 14.71 -11.26 -9.14
N ALA A 180 15.90 -11.85 -9.13
CA ALA A 180 16.07 -13.29 -9.14
C ALA A 180 15.48 -13.97 -7.91
N GLU A 181 15.62 -13.35 -6.71
CA GLU A 181 14.97 -13.80 -5.49
C GLU A 181 13.44 -13.85 -5.64
N PHE A 182 12.85 -12.80 -6.21
CA PHE A 182 11.39 -12.75 -6.42
C PHE A 182 10.92 -13.76 -7.47
N GLU A 183 11.60 -13.85 -8.60
CA GLU A 183 11.26 -14.80 -9.69
C GLU A 183 11.41 -16.26 -9.24
N GLY A 184 12.40 -16.54 -8.39
CA GLY A 184 12.60 -17.86 -7.79
C GLY A 184 11.70 -18.17 -6.60
N PHE A 185 10.95 -17.19 -6.07
CA PHE A 185 10.13 -17.37 -4.88
C PHE A 185 8.82 -18.11 -5.21
N ASN A 186 8.58 -19.23 -4.55
CA ASN A 186 7.35 -19.99 -4.73
C ASN A 186 6.16 -19.32 -4.01
N LEU A 187 5.58 -18.32 -4.65
CA LEU A 187 4.48 -17.52 -4.10
C LEU A 187 3.23 -18.37 -3.82
N ALA A 188 2.94 -19.36 -4.65
CA ALA A 188 1.79 -20.25 -4.47
C ALA A 188 1.93 -21.12 -3.21
N GLU A 189 3.10 -21.69 -2.98
CA GLU A 189 3.40 -22.46 -1.77
C GLU A 189 3.37 -21.57 -0.53
N PHE A 190 3.91 -20.37 -0.60
CA PHE A 190 3.88 -19.40 0.49
C PHE A 190 2.43 -19.02 0.85
N SER A 191 1.61 -18.66 -0.15
CA SER A 191 0.19 -18.34 0.05
C SER A 191 -0.56 -19.50 0.71
N ARG A 192 -0.34 -20.72 0.24
CA ARG A 192 -0.93 -21.92 0.85
C ARG A 192 -0.54 -22.09 2.31
N ARG A 193 0.71 -21.83 2.68
CA ARG A 193 1.17 -21.89 4.09
C ARG A 193 0.53 -20.80 4.94
N VAL A 194 0.39 -19.59 4.42
CA VAL A 194 -0.31 -18.49 5.11
C VAL A 194 -1.76 -18.88 5.41
N ASP A 195 -2.47 -19.44 4.43
CA ASP A 195 -3.86 -19.87 4.60
C ASP A 195 -3.97 -21.00 5.64
N GLN A 196 -3.07 -21.97 5.61
CA GLN A 196 -3.01 -23.05 6.61
C GLN A 196 -2.76 -22.52 8.01
N THR A 197 -1.80 -21.60 8.17
CA THR A 197 -1.49 -20.99 9.47
C THR A 197 -2.69 -20.19 9.98
N ARG A 198 -3.33 -19.43 9.11
CA ARG A 198 -4.55 -18.68 9.45
C ARG A 198 -5.67 -19.61 9.91
N ALA A 199 -5.93 -20.69 9.18
CA ALA A 199 -6.95 -21.68 9.55
C ALA A 199 -6.65 -22.33 10.91
N ALA A 200 -5.39 -22.70 11.17
CA ALA A 200 -4.98 -23.25 12.44
C ALA A 200 -5.14 -22.28 13.62
N LEU A 201 -4.80 -20.99 13.42
CA LEU A 201 -4.99 -19.95 14.43
C LEU A 201 -6.48 -19.72 14.74
N LEU A 202 -7.33 -19.68 13.73
CA LEU A 202 -8.78 -19.48 13.90
C LEU A 202 -9.40 -20.65 14.65
N SER A 203 -9.05 -21.91 14.31
CA SER A 203 -9.53 -23.08 15.03
C SER A 203 -9.04 -23.13 16.48
N GLY A 204 -7.81 -22.68 16.74
CA GLY A 204 -7.29 -22.57 18.11
C GLY A 204 -8.00 -21.51 18.96
N LEU A 205 -8.42 -20.39 18.35
CA LEU A 205 -9.19 -19.34 19.02
C LEU A 205 -10.62 -19.80 19.35
N GLU A 206 -11.27 -20.59 18.49
CA GLU A 206 -12.58 -21.18 18.77
C GLU A 206 -12.56 -22.13 19.96
N VAL A 207 -11.48 -22.91 20.10
CA VAL A 207 -11.28 -23.82 21.26
C VAL A 207 -11.01 -23.04 22.57
N ALA A 208 -10.40 -21.86 22.49
CA ALA A 208 -10.08 -21.05 23.67
C ALA A 208 -11.28 -20.24 24.21
N GLN A 209 -12.40 -20.19 23.51
CA GLN A 209 -13.64 -19.52 23.95
C GLN A 209 -14.61 -20.44 24.72
N ILE A 210 -14.21 -21.68 24.99
CA ILE A 210 -14.92 -22.63 25.86
C ILE A 210 -14.31 -22.56 27.25
#